data_24a399575a3445e562853f29f5b05c50
#
_entry.id   24a399575a3445e562853f29f5b05c50
#
_cell.length_a   1.000
_cell.length_b   1.000
_cell.length_c   1.000
_cell.angle_alpha   90.00
_cell.angle_beta   90.00
_cell.angle_gamma   90.00
#
_symmetry.space_group_name_H-M   'P 1'
#
loop_
_entity.id
_entity.type
_entity.pdbx_description
1 polymer ?
#
loop_
_entity_poly.entity_id
_entity_poly.type
_entity_poly.pdbx_seq_one_letter_code
_entity_poly.pdbx_strand_id
1 'polypeptide(L)'
;MGSSSWAELACSVRWLAQPGHGGWHGYGAESAWIWIEQVIQNCIYAWLLVETGRCHLSLKKRLALGLTEPLVVNRVLLWFVHAVLIISVQIFVAVSVFIAKEGGEYPAVIDVGMVVLSSCSAIALWLAFFPPEAYERWVISRAPALER
;
A
#
# COMPACT_ATOMS: atom_id res chain seq x y z
N MET A 1 9.68 22.58 31.72
CA MET A 1 8.37 22.24 31.17
C MET A 1 8.59 21.43 29.88
N GLY A 2 8.50 20.09 29.91
CA GLY A 2 8.79 19.26 28.73
C GLY A 2 8.80 17.74 28.97
N SER A 3 8.38 17.26 30.16
CA SER A 3 8.43 15.82 30.48
C SER A 3 7.11 15.04 30.29
N SER A 4 6.01 15.73 29.97
CA SER A 4 4.69 15.09 29.83
C SER A 4 4.49 14.35 28.50
N SER A 5 5.12 14.77 27.41
CA SER A 5 4.91 14.23 26.08
C SER A 5 5.33 12.76 25.91
N TRP A 6 6.46 12.35 26.50
CA TRP A 6 6.94 10.98 26.40
C TRP A 6 6.15 10.00 27.26
N ALA A 7 5.63 10.47 28.40
CA ALA A 7 4.78 9.66 29.26
C ALA A 7 3.41 9.36 28.61
N GLU A 8 2.85 10.32 27.89
CA GLU A 8 1.61 10.13 27.13
C GLU A 8 1.79 9.19 25.94
N LEU A 9 2.90 9.31 25.22
CA LEU A 9 3.25 8.38 24.13
C LEU A 9 3.48 6.95 24.66
N ALA A 10 4.20 6.81 25.77
CA ALA A 10 4.42 5.51 26.41
C ALA A 10 3.11 4.89 26.93
N CYS A 11 2.19 5.70 27.45
CA CYS A 11 0.87 5.27 27.87
C CYS A 11 0.03 4.80 26.68
N SER A 12 0.05 5.53 25.56
CA SER A 12 -0.66 5.17 24.32
C SER A 12 -0.15 3.86 23.72
N VAL A 13 1.19 3.69 23.67
CA VAL A 13 1.82 2.44 23.19
C VAL A 13 1.51 1.27 24.13
N ARG A 14 1.51 1.50 25.43
CA ARG A 14 1.19 0.48 26.42
C ARG A 14 -0.29 0.06 26.37
N TRP A 15 -1.18 1.01 26.03
CA TRP A 15 -2.60 0.73 25.81
C TRP A 15 -2.82 -0.17 24.58
N LEU A 16 -2.06 0.05 23.50
CA LEU A 16 -2.07 -0.80 22.29
C LEU A 16 -1.49 -2.20 22.52
N ALA A 17 -0.60 -2.34 23.54
CA ALA A 17 0.08 -3.61 23.87
C ALA A 17 -0.66 -4.44 24.93
N GLN A 18 -1.79 -3.96 25.50
CA GLN A 18 -2.54 -4.73 26.47
C GLN A 18 -3.28 -5.90 25.80
N PRO A 19 -3.03 -7.15 26.22
CA PRO A 19 -3.81 -8.29 25.75
C PRO A 19 -5.27 -8.10 26.19
N GLY A 20 -6.15 -7.91 25.24
CA GLY A 20 -7.60 -7.71 25.46
C GLY A 20 -8.14 -6.31 25.10
N HIS A 21 -7.29 -5.31 24.85
CA HIS A 21 -7.75 -3.95 24.50
C HIS A 21 -7.38 -3.51 23.09
N GLY A 22 -6.55 -4.25 22.42
CA GLY A 22 -6.07 -3.80 21.13
C GLY A 22 -6.08 -4.92 20.14
N GLY A 23 -7.01 -5.18 19.57
CA GLY A 23 -7.06 -5.91 18.36
C GLY A 23 -8.34 -5.49 17.65
N TRP A 24 -8.35 -5.63 16.42
CA TRP A 24 -9.50 -5.59 15.54
C TRP A 24 -10.70 -6.42 16.09
N HIS A 25 -10.48 -7.22 17.14
CA HIS A 25 -11.46 -8.01 17.89
C HIS A 25 -12.50 -7.18 18.69
N GLY A 26 -12.26 -5.89 18.92
CA GLY A 26 -13.21 -5.01 19.62
C GLY A 26 -14.31 -4.44 18.74
N TYR A 27 -14.11 -4.45 17.45
CA TYR A 27 -15.18 -4.14 16.49
C TYR A 27 -15.82 -5.47 16.13
N GLY A 28 -16.96 -5.78 16.73
CA GLY A 28 -17.69 -6.98 16.35
C GLY A 28 -17.77 -7.08 14.83
N ALA A 29 -17.34 -8.21 14.26
CA ALA A 29 -17.37 -8.47 12.81
C ALA A 29 -18.79 -8.31 12.20
N GLU A 30 -19.77 -8.02 13.03
CA GLU A 30 -21.16 -7.75 12.70
C GLU A 30 -21.44 -6.27 12.38
N SER A 31 -20.49 -5.36 12.59
CA SER A 31 -20.78 -3.96 12.32
C SER A 31 -20.80 -3.75 10.78
N ALA A 32 -21.94 -3.37 10.25
CA ALA A 32 -22.12 -3.03 8.83
C ALA A 32 -21.10 -1.95 8.38
N TRP A 33 -20.62 -1.14 9.29
CA TRP A 33 -19.61 -0.11 9.06
C TRP A 33 -18.31 -0.65 8.51
N ILE A 34 -17.77 -1.75 9.05
CA ILE A 34 -16.52 -2.36 8.58
C ILE A 34 -16.64 -2.77 7.11
N TRP A 35 -17.76 -3.38 6.76
CA TRP A 35 -18.00 -3.80 5.39
C TRP A 35 -18.22 -2.62 4.43
N ILE A 36 -18.90 -1.57 4.87
CA ILE A 36 -19.07 -0.35 4.08
C ILE A 36 -17.72 0.30 3.82
N GLU A 37 -16.90 0.48 4.85
CA GLU A 37 -15.56 1.05 4.72
C GLU A 37 -14.68 0.20 3.80
N GLN A 38 -14.69 -1.12 3.97
CA GLN A 38 -13.95 -2.06 3.14
C GLN A 38 -14.36 -1.98 1.66
N VAL A 39 -15.66 -1.91 1.38
CA VAL A 39 -16.17 -1.77 0.01
C VAL A 39 -15.72 -0.43 -0.60
N ILE A 40 -15.87 0.67 0.13
CA ILE A 40 -15.46 2.00 -0.35
C ILE A 40 -13.97 2.02 -0.67
N GLN A 41 -13.12 1.54 0.24
CA GLN A 41 -11.67 1.48 0.02
C GLN A 41 -11.31 0.62 -1.17
N ASN A 42 -11.90 -0.57 -1.31
CA ASN A 42 -11.65 -1.44 -2.45
C ASN A 42 -12.08 -0.79 -3.79
N CYS A 43 -13.21 -0.08 -3.82
CA CYS A 43 -13.64 0.66 -5.02
C CYS A 43 -12.64 1.76 -5.41
N ILE A 44 -12.14 2.52 -4.44
CA ILE A 44 -11.15 3.59 -4.66
C ILE A 44 -9.85 3.01 -5.23
N TYR A 45 -9.32 1.94 -4.62
CA TYR A 45 -8.08 1.33 -5.08
C TYR A 45 -8.24 0.56 -6.39
N ALA A 46 -9.38 -0.06 -6.64
CA ALA A 46 -9.69 -0.67 -7.94
C ALA A 46 -9.74 0.39 -9.06
N TRP A 47 -10.36 1.53 -8.80
CA TRP A 47 -10.34 2.68 -9.72
C TRP A 47 -8.91 3.16 -9.97
N LEU A 48 -8.14 3.38 -8.91
CA LEU A 48 -6.74 3.81 -9.00
C LEU A 48 -5.90 2.83 -9.82
N LEU A 49 -6.09 1.52 -9.61
CA LEU A 49 -5.41 0.46 -10.36
C LEU A 49 -5.70 0.53 -11.86
N VAL A 50 -6.97 0.68 -12.23
CA VAL A 50 -7.38 0.78 -13.64
C VAL A 50 -6.81 2.04 -14.27
N GLU A 51 -6.90 3.18 -13.60
CA GLU A 51 -6.46 4.47 -14.12
C GLU A 51 -4.94 4.54 -14.27
N THR A 52 -4.19 4.11 -13.24
CA THR A 52 -2.71 4.06 -13.32
C THR A 52 -2.23 3.05 -14.37
N GLY A 53 -2.91 1.92 -14.51
CA GLY A 53 -2.60 0.92 -15.55
C GLY A 53 -2.80 1.48 -16.97
N ARG A 54 -3.93 2.14 -17.22
CA ARG A 54 -4.21 2.81 -18.50
C ARG A 54 -3.21 3.91 -18.80
N CYS A 55 -2.93 4.75 -17.79
CA CYS A 55 -1.94 5.82 -17.91
C CYS A 55 -0.55 5.26 -18.24
N HIS A 56 -0.11 4.21 -17.53
CA HIS A 56 1.17 3.55 -17.78
C HIS A 56 1.28 3.02 -19.23
N LEU A 57 0.25 2.33 -19.72
CA LEU A 57 0.24 1.80 -21.08
C LEU A 57 0.29 2.93 -22.12
N SER A 58 -0.42 4.03 -21.89
CA SER A 58 -0.38 5.21 -22.76
C SER A 58 1.00 5.87 -22.76
N LEU A 59 1.60 6.03 -21.59
CA LEU A 59 2.94 6.62 -21.45
C LEU A 59 4.03 5.75 -22.07
N LYS A 60 3.92 4.40 -22.01
CA LYS A 60 4.84 3.50 -22.73
C LYS A 60 4.80 3.72 -24.24
N LYS A 61 3.64 3.94 -24.83
CA LYS A 61 3.51 4.25 -26.25
C LYS A 61 4.16 5.60 -26.58
N ARG A 62 3.97 6.61 -25.73
CA ARG A 62 4.60 7.93 -25.90
C ARG A 62 6.12 7.87 -25.73
N LEU A 63 6.61 7.05 -24.78
CA LEU A 63 8.04 6.83 -24.60
C LEU A 63 8.68 6.23 -25.85
N ALA A 64 8.03 5.26 -26.49
CA ALA A 64 8.51 4.66 -27.76
C ALA A 64 8.59 5.68 -28.92
N LEU A 65 7.83 6.77 -28.83
CA LEU A 65 7.85 7.89 -29.80
C LEU A 65 8.78 9.04 -29.38
N GLY A 66 9.52 8.90 -28.27
CA GLY A 66 10.38 9.96 -27.75
C GLY A 66 9.66 11.16 -27.14
N LEU A 67 8.35 11.04 -26.87
CA LEU A 67 7.49 12.14 -26.40
C LEU A 67 7.37 12.22 -24.86
N THR A 68 8.04 11.33 -24.12
CA THR A 68 7.93 11.25 -22.66
C THR A 68 9.26 10.78 -22.06
N GLU A 69 9.59 11.26 -20.89
CA GLU A 69 10.78 10.86 -20.15
C GLU A 69 10.60 9.47 -19.49
N PRO A 70 11.65 8.62 -19.46
CA PRO A 70 11.60 7.30 -18.82
C PRO A 70 11.22 7.36 -17.33
N LEU A 71 11.66 8.39 -16.61
CA LEU A 71 11.35 8.58 -15.19
C LEU A 71 9.86 8.77 -14.94
N VAL A 72 9.15 9.50 -15.82
CA VAL A 72 7.70 9.70 -15.70
C VAL A 72 6.96 8.38 -15.85
N VAL A 73 7.34 7.58 -16.83
CA VAL A 73 6.75 6.24 -17.07
C VAL A 73 6.97 5.33 -15.86
N ASN A 74 8.17 5.37 -15.28
CA ASN A 74 8.52 4.58 -14.11
C ASN A 74 7.76 5.03 -12.85
N ARG A 75 7.57 6.32 -12.63
CA ARG A 75 6.75 6.85 -11.52
C ARG A 75 5.32 6.32 -11.57
N VAL A 76 4.70 6.35 -12.75
CA VAL A 76 3.33 5.83 -12.93
C VAL A 76 3.30 4.30 -12.73
N LEU A 77 4.35 3.58 -13.13
CA LEU A 77 4.48 2.15 -12.82
C LEU A 77 4.53 1.89 -11.31
N LEU A 78 5.29 2.69 -10.56
CA LEU A 78 5.36 2.57 -9.10
C LEU A 78 4.00 2.84 -8.42
N TRP A 79 3.23 3.80 -8.92
CA TRP A 79 1.85 4.02 -8.48
C TRP A 79 0.94 2.81 -8.76
N PHE A 80 1.09 2.20 -9.93
CA PHE A 80 0.36 0.98 -10.27
C PHE A 80 0.73 -0.17 -9.33
N VAL A 81 2.03 -0.39 -9.08
CA VAL A 81 2.52 -1.40 -8.14
C VAL A 81 1.99 -1.14 -6.73
N HIS A 82 2.02 0.11 -6.27
CA HIS A 82 1.42 0.51 -4.98
C HIS A 82 -0.05 0.11 -4.91
N ALA A 83 -0.86 0.42 -5.93
CA ALA A 83 -2.28 0.09 -5.96
C ALA A 83 -2.53 -1.43 -5.91
N VAL A 84 -1.72 -2.23 -6.63
CA VAL A 84 -1.78 -3.71 -6.57
C VAL A 84 -1.50 -4.21 -5.15
N LEU A 85 -0.42 -3.71 -4.51
CA LEU A 85 -0.02 -4.13 -3.18
C LEU A 85 -1.09 -3.77 -2.12
N ILE A 86 -1.68 -2.57 -2.21
CA ILE A 86 -2.75 -2.17 -1.28
C ILE A 86 -4.01 -3.03 -1.46
N ILE A 87 -4.42 -3.32 -2.69
CA ILE A 87 -5.55 -4.24 -2.92
C ILE A 87 -5.26 -5.62 -2.33
N SER A 88 -4.02 -6.10 -2.45
CA SER A 88 -3.62 -7.36 -1.82
C SER A 88 -3.75 -7.30 -0.29
N VAL A 89 -3.32 -6.22 0.34
CA VAL A 89 -3.52 -6.00 1.80
C VAL A 89 -5.00 -6.01 2.14
N GLN A 90 -5.86 -5.35 1.37
CA GLN A 90 -7.30 -5.32 1.61
C GLN A 90 -7.93 -6.72 1.53
N ILE A 91 -7.46 -7.57 0.62
CA ILE A 91 -7.90 -8.97 0.54
C ILE A 91 -7.51 -9.72 1.83
N PHE A 92 -6.26 -9.54 2.33
CA PHE A 92 -5.84 -10.14 3.59
C PHE A 92 -6.69 -9.66 4.77
N VAL A 93 -7.03 -8.38 4.83
CA VAL A 93 -7.92 -7.82 5.86
C VAL A 93 -9.32 -8.46 5.76
N ALA A 94 -9.90 -8.57 4.57
CA ALA A 94 -11.20 -9.18 4.38
C ALA A 94 -11.22 -10.66 4.82
N VAL A 95 -10.18 -11.42 4.46
CA VAL A 95 -9.99 -12.82 4.88
C VAL A 95 -9.87 -12.92 6.40
N SER A 96 -9.11 -12.02 7.02
CA SER A 96 -8.94 -11.96 8.48
C SER A 96 -10.25 -11.76 9.21
N VAL A 97 -11.07 -10.80 8.76
CA VAL A 97 -12.39 -10.51 9.33
C VAL A 97 -13.31 -11.72 9.20
N PHE A 98 -13.24 -12.43 8.05
CA PHE A 98 -14.04 -13.63 7.82
C PHE A 98 -13.65 -14.76 8.77
N ILE A 99 -12.35 -15.05 8.93
CA ILE A 99 -11.84 -16.09 9.85
C ILE A 99 -12.21 -15.76 11.30
N ALA A 100 -12.05 -14.50 11.72
CA ALA A 100 -12.40 -14.05 13.08
C ALA A 100 -13.91 -14.24 13.38
N LYS A 101 -14.77 -14.03 12.38
CA LYS A 101 -16.21 -14.22 12.50
C LYS A 101 -16.59 -15.69 12.75
N GLU A 102 -15.86 -16.62 12.18
CA GLU A 102 -16.07 -18.06 12.37
C GLU A 102 -15.47 -18.61 13.68
N GLY A 103 -14.86 -17.75 14.49
CA GLY A 103 -14.20 -18.13 15.74
C GLY A 103 -12.90 -18.91 15.54
N GLY A 104 -12.33 -18.86 14.34
CA GLY A 104 -11.05 -19.46 14.00
C GLY A 104 -9.88 -18.72 14.63
N GLU A 105 -8.80 -19.44 14.96
CA GLU A 105 -7.53 -18.84 15.36
C GLU A 105 -6.94 -18.06 14.16
N TYR A 106 -6.47 -16.86 14.45
CA TYR A 106 -5.88 -15.97 13.45
C TYR A 106 -4.47 -16.45 13.06
N PRO A 107 -4.24 -16.85 11.81
CA PRO A 107 -2.92 -17.34 11.43
C PRO A 107 -1.90 -16.18 11.40
N ALA A 108 -0.80 -16.31 12.13
CA ALA A 108 0.29 -15.32 12.15
C ALA A 108 0.85 -15.00 10.75
N VAL A 109 0.71 -15.91 9.79
CA VAL A 109 1.14 -15.70 8.41
C VAL A 109 0.38 -14.55 7.73
N ILE A 110 -0.86 -14.28 8.12
CA ILE A 110 -1.66 -13.17 7.60
C ILE A 110 -1.06 -11.83 8.07
N ASP A 111 -0.71 -11.71 9.37
CA ASP A 111 -0.09 -10.51 9.91
C ASP A 111 1.25 -10.22 9.23
N VAL A 112 2.11 -11.24 9.11
CA VAL A 112 3.38 -11.11 8.41
C VAL A 112 3.17 -10.69 6.95
N GLY A 113 2.21 -11.29 6.27
CA GLY A 113 1.85 -10.95 4.90
C GLY A 113 1.42 -9.47 4.76
N MET A 114 0.55 -9.00 5.65
CA MET A 114 0.10 -7.59 5.67
C MET A 114 1.27 -6.63 5.92
N VAL A 115 2.15 -6.93 6.88
CA VAL A 115 3.33 -6.08 7.18
C VAL A 115 4.26 -6.01 5.98
N VAL A 116 4.57 -7.14 5.35
CA VAL A 116 5.45 -7.19 4.17
C VAL A 116 4.86 -6.42 3.00
N LEU A 117 3.60 -6.67 2.66
CA LEU A 117 2.92 -5.97 1.53
C LEU A 117 2.81 -4.48 1.77
N SER A 118 2.46 -4.05 3.00
CA SER A 118 2.37 -2.64 3.36
C SER A 118 3.74 -1.96 3.30
N SER A 119 4.80 -2.64 3.76
CA SER A 119 6.17 -2.12 3.67
C SER A 119 6.62 -1.97 2.22
N CYS A 120 6.38 -2.97 1.38
CA CYS A 120 6.68 -2.90 -0.05
C CYS A 120 5.91 -1.76 -0.75
N SER A 121 4.64 -1.58 -0.36
CA SER A 121 3.79 -0.50 -0.85
C SER A 121 4.33 0.88 -0.47
N ALA A 122 4.77 1.06 0.77
CA ALA A 122 5.39 2.29 1.24
C ALA A 122 6.70 2.59 0.51
N ILE A 123 7.54 1.57 0.28
CA ILE A 123 8.79 1.72 -0.49
C ILE A 123 8.49 2.13 -1.94
N ALA A 124 7.51 1.50 -2.58
CA ALA A 124 7.12 1.85 -3.95
C ALA A 124 6.67 3.32 -4.04
N LEU A 125 5.88 3.78 -3.08
CA LEU A 125 5.41 5.15 -3.00
C LEU A 125 6.57 6.13 -2.72
N TRP A 126 7.46 5.77 -1.80
CA TRP A 126 8.65 6.59 -1.50
C TRP A 126 9.54 6.75 -2.74
N LEU A 127 9.83 5.68 -3.48
CA LEU A 127 10.59 5.73 -4.73
C LEU A 127 9.90 6.54 -5.83
N ALA A 128 8.57 6.61 -5.84
CA ALA A 128 7.83 7.42 -6.80
C ALA A 128 8.01 8.93 -6.55
N PHE A 129 8.12 9.35 -5.27
CA PHE A 129 8.26 10.77 -4.91
C PHE A 129 9.71 11.20 -4.71
N PHE A 130 10.53 10.34 -4.13
CA PHE A 130 11.90 10.64 -3.71
C PHE A 130 12.90 9.62 -4.27
N PRO A 131 12.99 9.48 -5.60
CA PRO A 131 13.91 8.51 -6.19
C PRO A 131 15.36 8.89 -5.87
N PRO A 132 16.18 7.97 -5.31
CA PRO A 132 17.61 8.19 -5.16
C PRO A 132 18.29 8.34 -6.53
N GLU A 133 19.37 9.14 -6.63
CA GLU A 133 20.10 9.34 -7.89
C GLU A 133 20.57 8.03 -8.54
N ALA A 134 20.96 7.04 -7.74
CA ALA A 134 21.37 5.74 -8.25
C ALA A 134 20.21 5.01 -8.95
N TYR A 135 18.99 5.14 -8.41
CA TYR A 135 17.80 4.59 -9.00
C TYR A 135 17.40 5.31 -10.29
N GLU A 136 17.47 6.64 -10.31
CA GLU A 136 17.20 7.44 -11.52
C GLU A 136 18.15 7.05 -12.66
N ARG A 137 19.45 6.97 -12.38
CA ARG A 137 20.46 6.52 -13.37
C ARG A 137 20.16 5.12 -13.90
N TRP A 138 19.75 4.20 -13.01
CA TRP A 138 19.37 2.86 -13.39
C TRP A 138 18.14 2.81 -14.31
N VAL A 139 17.11 3.61 -14.03
CA VAL A 139 15.90 3.73 -14.87
C VAL A 139 16.26 4.28 -16.24
N ILE A 140 17.06 5.33 -16.30
CA ILE A 140 17.48 5.98 -17.55
C ILE A 140 18.34 5.02 -18.39
N SER A 141 19.25 4.26 -17.76
CA SER A 141 20.12 3.31 -18.48
C SER A 141 19.36 2.14 -19.11
N ARG A 142 18.18 1.81 -18.62
CA ARG A 142 17.31 0.76 -19.15
C ARG A 142 16.29 1.25 -20.17
N ALA A 143 16.16 2.56 -20.31
CA ALA A 143 15.31 3.11 -21.35
C ALA A 143 15.85 2.66 -22.72
N PRO A 144 14.98 2.22 -23.65
CA PRO A 144 15.42 1.91 -25.01
C PRO A 144 16.13 3.15 -25.57
N ALA A 145 17.36 2.96 -26.06
CA ALA A 145 18.06 4.02 -26.76
C ALA A 145 17.18 4.40 -27.96
N LEU A 146 16.50 5.53 -27.84
CA LEU A 146 15.86 6.14 -28.99
C LEU A 146 17.04 6.55 -29.89
N GLU A 147 17.24 5.80 -30.96
CA GLU A 147 18.18 6.18 -32.00
C GLU A 147 17.82 7.62 -32.41
N ARG A 148 18.74 8.53 -32.09
CA ARG A 148 18.64 9.95 -32.43
C ARG A 148 19.01 10.11 -33.91
#